data_003ee0a0b6b8d2e88d02ad2af9df11cc
#
_entry.id   003ee0a0b6b8d2e88d02ad2af9df11cc
#
_cell.length_a   1.000
_cell.length_b   1.000
_cell.length_c   1.000
_cell.angle_alpha   90.00
_cell.angle_beta   90.00
_cell.angle_gamma   90.00
#
_symmetry.space_group_name_H-M   'P 1'
#
loop_
_entity.id
_entity.type
_entity.pdbx_description
1 polymer ?
#
loop_
_entity_poly.entity_id
_entity_poly.type
_entity_poly.pdbx_seq_one_letter_code
_entity_poly.pdbx_strand_id
1 'polypeptide(L)'
;MKKAVVEIRDLAFAWPGGDAVLDLPALTIREGERVFIKGPSGSGKSTLLGLLAGIQTANHGTLEVLGQPLARLSGRARDHFRAANLGYIFQQFNLLPFLSVQDNVTAALTFSPAKRSRLQGSPEQEARRLLAELQLPDDALHRPVHALSIGQQQRVAAARALIGSPPLVIADEPTSALDTDNRTAFIKLLFEECDKQGSTLIFVSHDPYLEPLFPRVENLQQLNRRASC
;
A
#
# COMPACT_ATOMS: atom_id res chain seq x y z
N MET A 1 13.93 15.61 13.47
CA MET A 1 13.55 14.18 13.49
C MET A 1 12.40 13.99 12.50
N LYS A 2 12.45 12.94 11.64
CA LYS A 2 11.33 12.63 10.73
C LYS A 2 10.07 12.29 11.53
N LYS A 3 8.90 12.73 11.05
CA LYS A 3 7.60 12.50 11.71
C LYS A 3 7.19 11.01 11.61
N ALA A 4 6.49 10.50 12.62
CA ALA A 4 5.90 9.16 12.55
C ALA A 4 4.70 9.16 11.58
N VAL A 5 4.71 8.23 10.64
CA VAL A 5 3.61 7.96 9.70
C VAL A 5 2.73 6.85 10.25
N VAL A 6 3.31 5.84 10.88
CA VAL A 6 2.61 4.80 11.62
C VAL A 6 3.16 4.75 13.04
N GLU A 7 2.27 4.72 14.01
CA GLU A 7 2.62 4.51 15.42
C GLU A 7 1.64 3.51 16.05
N ILE A 8 2.18 2.38 16.48
CA ILE A 8 1.47 1.31 17.17
C ILE A 8 2.01 1.20 18.59
N ARG A 9 1.12 1.10 19.58
CA ARG A 9 1.45 0.84 20.98
C ARG A 9 0.45 -0.13 21.58
N ASP A 10 0.94 -1.27 22.09
CA ASP A 10 0.18 -2.36 22.75
C ASP A 10 -1.10 -2.74 22.01
N LEU A 11 -1.02 -2.82 20.68
CA LEU A 11 -2.15 -3.09 19.81
C LEU A 11 -2.50 -4.56 19.84
N ALA A 12 -3.76 -4.87 20.17
CA ALA A 12 -4.30 -6.22 20.02
C ALA A 12 -5.54 -6.22 19.10
N PHE A 13 -5.64 -7.27 18.29
CA PHE A 13 -6.76 -7.50 17.41
C PHE A 13 -7.17 -8.97 17.37
N ALA A 14 -8.49 -9.20 17.50
CA ALA A 14 -9.16 -10.48 17.29
C ALA A 14 -10.38 -10.30 16.38
N TRP A 15 -10.67 -11.29 15.57
CA TRP A 15 -11.94 -11.33 14.85
C TRP A 15 -13.10 -11.64 15.81
N PRO A 16 -14.34 -11.22 15.51
CA PRO A 16 -15.49 -11.53 16.35
C PRO A 16 -15.62 -13.05 16.62
N GLY A 17 -15.60 -13.43 17.88
CA GLY A 17 -15.71 -14.84 18.31
C GLY A 17 -14.45 -15.70 18.07
N GLY A 18 -13.34 -15.10 17.62
CA GLY A 18 -12.08 -15.80 17.37
C GLY A 18 -10.97 -15.42 18.36
N ASP A 19 -9.87 -16.16 18.26
CA ASP A 19 -8.64 -15.85 18.99
C ASP A 19 -7.96 -14.58 18.49
N ALA A 20 -7.11 -14.00 19.35
CA ALA A 20 -6.31 -12.84 18.97
C ALA A 20 -5.35 -13.21 17.82
N VAL A 21 -5.42 -12.44 16.74
CA VAL A 21 -4.57 -12.59 15.55
C VAL A 21 -3.30 -11.76 15.68
N LEU A 22 -3.42 -10.56 16.26
CA LEU A 22 -2.29 -9.65 16.48
C LEU A 22 -2.22 -9.22 17.94
N ASP A 23 -0.97 -9.17 18.44
CA ASP A 23 -0.59 -8.58 19.73
C ASP A 23 0.79 -7.94 19.55
N LEU A 24 0.79 -6.66 19.13
CA LEU A 24 1.97 -5.91 18.76
C LEU A 24 2.31 -4.89 19.85
N PRO A 25 3.45 -5.05 20.56
CA PRO A 25 3.85 -4.12 21.62
C PRO A 25 4.13 -2.73 21.10
N ALA A 26 4.87 -2.63 20.00
CA ALA A 26 5.20 -1.35 19.38
C ALA A 26 5.63 -1.55 17.92
N LEU A 27 5.28 -0.57 17.07
CA LEU A 27 5.84 -0.41 15.73
C LEU A 27 5.76 1.08 15.37
N THR A 28 6.88 1.66 14.98
CA THR A 28 6.93 3.05 14.49
C THR A 28 7.56 3.08 13.12
N ILE A 29 6.85 3.64 12.13
CA ILE A 29 7.36 3.86 10.77
C ILE A 29 7.36 5.38 10.53
N ARG A 30 8.46 5.90 9.98
CA ARG A 30 8.67 7.34 9.79
C ARG A 30 8.55 7.75 8.33
N GLU A 31 8.35 9.04 8.10
CA GLU A 31 8.24 9.64 6.76
C GLU A 31 9.41 9.24 5.85
N GLY A 32 9.09 8.80 4.63
CA GLY A 32 10.04 8.40 3.60
C GLY A 32 10.78 7.09 3.91
N GLU A 33 10.35 6.30 4.91
CA GLU A 33 10.87 4.95 5.09
C GLU A 33 10.29 3.99 4.06
N ARG A 34 11.10 2.98 3.68
CA ARG A 34 10.71 1.83 2.89
C ARG A 34 10.87 0.61 3.77
N VAL A 35 9.74 0.10 4.25
CA VAL A 35 9.70 -0.98 5.24
C VAL A 35 9.18 -2.25 4.59
N PHE A 36 9.97 -3.31 4.67
CA PHE A 36 9.56 -4.65 4.28
C PHE A 36 9.00 -5.38 5.50
N ILE A 37 7.76 -5.84 5.43
CA ILE A 37 7.15 -6.64 6.49
C ILE A 37 7.05 -8.08 6.00
N LYS A 38 7.82 -8.96 6.64
CA LYS A 38 7.81 -10.40 6.35
C LYS A 38 7.06 -11.20 7.40
N GLY A 39 6.63 -12.39 6.99
CA GLY A 39 6.02 -13.39 7.88
C GLY A 39 5.39 -14.52 7.08
N PRO A 40 5.25 -15.71 7.65
CA PRO A 40 4.62 -16.83 6.98
C PRO A 40 3.13 -16.56 6.69
N SER A 41 2.51 -17.44 5.91
CA SER A 41 1.05 -17.41 5.73
C SER A 41 0.37 -17.56 7.10
N GLY A 42 -0.69 -16.78 7.33
CA GLY A 42 -1.42 -16.80 8.60
C GLY A 42 -0.79 -15.96 9.73
N SER A 43 0.38 -15.31 9.54
CA SER A 43 1.02 -14.48 10.58
C SER A 43 0.30 -13.18 10.92
N GLY A 44 -0.81 -12.86 10.24
CA GLY A 44 -1.57 -11.64 10.47
C GLY A 44 -1.20 -10.44 9.58
N LYS A 45 -0.39 -10.64 8.50
CA LYS A 45 0.03 -9.56 7.59
C LYS A 45 -1.16 -8.78 7.02
N SER A 46 -2.11 -9.46 6.39
CA SER A 46 -3.29 -8.80 5.79
C SER A 46 -4.18 -8.16 6.86
N THR A 47 -4.23 -8.72 8.07
CA THR A 47 -4.92 -8.11 9.22
C THR A 47 -4.24 -6.80 9.64
N LEU A 48 -2.91 -6.80 9.75
CA LEU A 48 -2.14 -5.58 10.03
C LEU A 48 -2.39 -4.52 8.95
N LEU A 49 -2.32 -4.90 7.67
CA LEU A 49 -2.59 -3.96 6.57
C LEU A 49 -4.02 -3.41 6.60
N GLY A 50 -4.99 -4.25 6.94
CA GLY A 50 -6.38 -3.82 7.10
C GLY A 50 -6.57 -2.82 8.25
N LEU A 51 -5.82 -2.98 9.35
CA LEU A 51 -5.79 -2.02 10.46
C LEU A 51 -5.12 -0.70 10.03
N LEU A 52 -3.96 -0.77 9.37
CA LEU A 52 -3.24 0.40 8.85
C LEU A 52 -4.09 1.18 7.83
N ALA A 53 -4.86 0.47 7.02
CA ALA A 53 -5.78 1.08 6.07
C ALA A 53 -7.10 1.58 6.71
N GLY A 54 -7.33 1.34 8.00
CA GLY A 54 -8.58 1.71 8.69
C GLY A 54 -9.80 0.93 8.21
N ILE A 55 -9.61 -0.23 7.59
CA ILE A 55 -10.69 -1.17 7.23
C ILE A 55 -11.21 -1.83 8.50
N GLN A 56 -10.29 -2.32 9.34
CA GLN A 56 -10.58 -2.80 10.69
C GLN A 56 -10.13 -1.77 11.74
N THR A 57 -10.62 -1.95 12.96
CA THR A 57 -10.19 -1.17 14.14
C THR A 57 -9.66 -2.12 15.20
N ALA A 58 -8.56 -1.74 15.85
CA ALA A 58 -7.98 -2.51 16.93
C ALA A 58 -8.97 -2.68 18.09
N ASN A 59 -8.93 -3.83 18.77
CA ASN A 59 -9.75 -4.08 19.97
C ASN A 59 -9.14 -3.38 21.19
N HIS A 60 -7.79 -3.35 21.27
CA HIS A 60 -7.03 -2.72 22.35
C HIS A 60 -5.80 -2.00 21.81
N GLY A 61 -5.24 -1.12 22.65
CA GLY A 61 -4.03 -0.34 22.31
C GLY A 61 -4.33 0.84 21.42
N THR A 62 -3.28 1.39 20.82
CA THR A 62 -3.38 2.56 19.94
C THR A 62 -2.75 2.29 18.58
N LEU A 63 -3.42 2.78 17.55
CA LEU A 63 -2.93 2.86 16.19
C LEU A 63 -3.17 4.26 15.67
N GLU A 64 -2.08 4.97 15.39
CA GLU A 64 -2.11 6.24 14.67
C GLU A 64 -1.47 6.08 13.29
N VAL A 65 -2.14 6.59 12.28
CA VAL A 65 -1.64 6.66 10.90
C VAL A 65 -1.67 8.12 10.47
N LEU A 66 -0.52 8.66 10.08
CA LEU A 66 -0.36 10.08 9.74
C LEU A 66 -0.84 11.02 10.87
N GLY A 67 -0.65 10.60 12.13
CA GLY A 67 -1.10 11.32 13.33
C GLY A 67 -2.61 11.25 13.59
N GLN A 68 -3.35 10.39 12.87
CA GLN A 68 -4.78 10.17 13.09
C GLN A 68 -5.02 8.87 13.85
N PRO A 69 -5.65 8.91 15.03
CA PRO A 69 -6.08 7.72 15.76
C PRO A 69 -7.30 7.09 15.06
N LEU A 70 -7.05 6.09 14.21
CA LEU A 70 -8.07 5.53 13.31
C LEU A 70 -9.29 4.95 14.05
N ALA A 71 -9.10 4.42 15.25
CA ALA A 71 -10.17 3.88 16.08
C ALA A 71 -11.19 4.94 16.53
N ARG A 72 -10.80 6.24 16.55
CA ARG A 72 -11.69 7.35 16.92
C ARG A 72 -12.51 7.88 15.75
N LEU A 73 -12.21 7.48 14.52
CA LEU A 73 -12.93 7.90 13.34
C LEU A 73 -14.18 7.04 13.12
N SER A 74 -15.26 7.66 12.66
CA SER A 74 -16.42 6.92 12.13
C SER A 74 -16.02 6.14 10.86
N GLY A 75 -16.79 5.12 10.47
CA GLY A 75 -16.54 4.36 9.24
C GLY A 75 -16.36 5.27 8.02
N ARG A 76 -17.31 6.21 7.82
CA ARG A 76 -17.23 7.20 6.72
C ARG A 76 -15.98 8.08 6.80
N ALA A 77 -15.56 8.50 7.99
CA ALA A 77 -14.37 9.31 8.18
C ALA A 77 -13.10 8.50 7.86
N ARG A 78 -13.06 7.19 8.21
CA ARG A 78 -11.96 6.30 7.81
C ARG A 78 -11.90 6.11 6.29
N ASP A 79 -13.05 5.98 5.62
CA ASP A 79 -13.10 5.87 4.15
C ASP A 79 -12.55 7.13 3.48
N HIS A 80 -12.93 8.31 3.96
CA HIS A 80 -12.37 9.58 3.48
C HIS A 80 -10.87 9.70 3.76
N PHE A 81 -10.43 9.32 4.97
CA PHE A 81 -9.02 9.31 5.34
C PHE A 81 -8.21 8.41 4.41
N ARG A 82 -8.68 7.18 4.19
CA ARG A 82 -8.04 6.20 3.29
C ARG A 82 -7.96 6.74 1.86
N ALA A 83 -9.07 7.22 1.32
CA ALA A 83 -9.11 7.77 -0.02
C ALA A 83 -8.12 8.94 -0.20
N ALA A 84 -8.00 9.81 0.80
CA ALA A 84 -7.17 11.01 0.74
C ALA A 84 -5.66 10.73 0.90
N ASN A 85 -5.29 9.74 1.72
CA ASN A 85 -3.93 9.61 2.23
C ASN A 85 -3.22 8.32 1.87
N LEU A 86 -3.95 7.28 1.45
CA LEU A 86 -3.35 5.98 1.18
C LEU A 86 -3.33 5.67 -0.31
N GLY A 87 -2.19 5.12 -0.77
CA GLY A 87 -2.10 4.31 -1.97
C GLY A 87 -2.11 2.84 -1.59
N TYR A 88 -2.91 2.01 -2.23
CA TYR A 88 -2.96 0.58 -1.92
C TYR A 88 -2.77 -0.26 -3.18
N ILE A 89 -1.73 -1.10 -3.19
CA ILE A 89 -1.48 -2.09 -4.23
C ILE A 89 -1.88 -3.44 -3.66
N PHE A 90 -2.94 -4.02 -4.20
CA PHE A 90 -3.49 -5.30 -3.78
C PHE A 90 -2.78 -6.47 -4.46
N GLN A 91 -2.72 -7.61 -3.81
CA GLN A 91 -2.16 -8.84 -4.36
C GLN A 91 -2.82 -9.26 -5.69
N GLN A 92 -4.14 -9.10 -5.82
CA GLN A 92 -4.91 -9.39 -7.04
C GLN A 92 -5.14 -8.14 -7.90
N PHE A 93 -4.36 -7.06 -7.69
CA PHE A 93 -4.43 -5.77 -8.39
C PHE A 93 -5.77 -5.04 -8.28
N ASN A 94 -6.90 -5.73 -8.25
CA ASN A 94 -8.27 -5.17 -8.15
C ASN A 94 -8.53 -4.07 -9.20
N LEU A 95 -8.05 -4.28 -10.43
CA LEU A 95 -8.34 -3.39 -11.56
C LEU A 95 -9.78 -3.60 -12.03
N LEU A 96 -10.40 -2.52 -12.49
CA LEU A 96 -11.76 -2.54 -13.04
C LEU A 96 -11.70 -2.98 -14.50
N PRO A 97 -12.17 -4.19 -14.83
CA PRO A 97 -11.91 -4.82 -16.14
C PRO A 97 -12.57 -4.11 -17.31
N PHE A 98 -13.63 -3.33 -17.04
CA PHE A 98 -14.39 -2.58 -18.03
C PHE A 98 -13.86 -1.16 -18.28
N LEU A 99 -12.87 -0.71 -17.50
CA LEU A 99 -12.22 0.59 -17.69
C LEU A 99 -10.93 0.43 -18.50
N SER A 100 -10.56 1.50 -19.22
CA SER A 100 -9.24 1.61 -19.82
C SER A 100 -8.14 1.64 -18.76
N VAL A 101 -6.90 1.48 -19.19
CA VAL A 101 -5.71 1.63 -18.33
C VAL A 101 -5.70 3.01 -17.65
N GLN A 102 -5.85 4.07 -18.44
CA GLN A 102 -5.85 5.44 -17.96
C GLN A 102 -6.99 5.70 -16.97
N ASP A 103 -8.21 5.21 -17.27
CA ASP A 103 -9.36 5.38 -16.39
C ASP A 103 -9.21 4.61 -15.09
N ASN A 104 -8.58 3.44 -15.09
CA ASN A 104 -8.25 2.70 -13.87
C ASN A 104 -7.35 3.51 -12.94
N VAL A 105 -6.36 4.21 -13.48
CA VAL A 105 -5.45 5.06 -12.69
C VAL A 105 -6.20 6.27 -12.16
N THR A 106 -6.91 6.99 -13.00
CA THR A 106 -7.61 8.24 -12.62
C THR A 106 -8.82 8.00 -11.71
N ALA A 107 -9.41 6.79 -11.71
CA ALA A 107 -10.53 6.43 -10.85
C ALA A 107 -10.26 6.71 -9.35
N ALA A 108 -9.00 6.57 -8.91
CA ALA A 108 -8.63 6.86 -7.53
C ALA A 108 -8.84 8.34 -7.13
N LEU A 109 -8.87 9.25 -8.09
CA LEU A 109 -9.10 10.69 -7.87
C LEU A 109 -10.59 11.03 -7.73
N THR A 110 -11.49 10.17 -8.23
CA THR A 110 -12.93 10.41 -8.16
C THR A 110 -13.44 10.50 -6.73
N PHE A 111 -12.84 9.71 -5.84
CA PHE A 111 -13.25 9.61 -4.43
C PHE A 111 -12.40 10.48 -3.50
N SER A 112 -11.44 11.27 -4.03
CA SER A 112 -10.52 12.05 -3.22
C SER A 112 -10.23 13.43 -3.79
N PRO A 113 -11.01 14.45 -3.40
CA PRO A 113 -10.68 15.85 -3.73
C PRO A 113 -9.27 16.23 -3.26
N ALA A 114 -8.82 15.70 -2.11
CA ALA A 114 -7.49 15.95 -1.57
C ALA A 114 -6.36 15.41 -2.47
N LYS A 115 -6.51 14.21 -3.06
CA LYS A 115 -5.55 13.71 -4.05
C LYS A 115 -5.58 14.55 -5.33
N ARG A 116 -6.77 14.93 -5.78
CA ARG A 116 -6.94 15.75 -6.97
C ARG A 116 -6.28 17.13 -6.82
N SER A 117 -6.37 17.75 -5.65
CA SER A 117 -5.75 19.06 -5.39
C SER A 117 -4.21 19.04 -5.33
N ARG A 118 -3.58 17.86 -5.20
CA ARG A 118 -2.12 17.72 -5.23
C ARG A 118 -1.57 17.60 -6.65
N LEU A 119 -2.42 17.41 -7.65
CA LEU A 119 -1.98 17.33 -9.05
C LEU A 119 -1.49 18.69 -9.54
N GLN A 120 -0.38 18.67 -10.30
CA GLN A 120 0.13 19.88 -10.97
C GLN A 120 -0.44 20.08 -12.39
N GLY A 121 -1.25 19.14 -12.87
CA GLY A 121 -1.86 19.15 -14.20
C GLY A 121 -3.18 18.41 -14.23
N SER A 122 -3.61 17.97 -15.41
CA SER A 122 -4.84 17.17 -15.51
C SER A 122 -4.64 15.75 -14.96
N PRO A 123 -5.72 15.09 -14.50
CA PRO A 123 -5.68 13.68 -14.10
C PRO A 123 -5.06 12.76 -15.16
N GLU A 124 -5.36 13.02 -16.43
CA GLU A 124 -4.90 12.24 -17.57
C GLU A 124 -3.39 12.43 -17.81
N GLN A 125 -2.89 13.67 -17.67
CA GLN A 125 -1.46 13.97 -17.76
C GLN A 125 -0.67 13.28 -16.67
N GLU A 126 -1.15 13.31 -15.42
CA GLU A 126 -0.48 12.65 -14.31
C GLU A 126 -0.54 11.12 -14.43
N ALA A 127 -1.68 10.56 -14.86
CA ALA A 127 -1.79 9.12 -15.13
C ALA A 127 -0.79 8.68 -16.20
N ARG A 128 -0.68 9.42 -17.31
CA ARG A 128 0.29 9.15 -18.38
C ARG A 128 1.72 9.22 -17.86
N ARG A 129 2.06 10.25 -17.08
CA ARG A 129 3.39 10.39 -16.47
C ARG A 129 3.74 9.18 -15.61
N LEU A 130 2.87 8.80 -14.68
CA LEU A 130 3.08 7.65 -13.79
C LEU A 130 3.23 6.34 -14.56
N LEU A 131 2.38 6.12 -15.57
CA LEU A 131 2.45 4.92 -16.39
C LEU A 131 3.76 4.85 -17.19
N ALA A 132 4.22 5.97 -17.73
CA ALA A 132 5.52 6.06 -18.42
C ALA A 132 6.70 5.79 -17.48
N GLU A 133 6.71 6.38 -16.27
CA GLU A 133 7.73 6.13 -15.24
C GLU A 133 7.75 4.65 -14.80
N LEU A 134 6.58 4.01 -14.75
CA LEU A 134 6.45 2.59 -14.50
C LEU A 134 6.65 1.73 -15.76
N GLN A 135 7.18 2.31 -16.85
CA GLN A 135 7.53 1.62 -18.10
C GLN A 135 6.35 0.89 -18.76
N LEU A 136 5.16 1.48 -18.72
CA LEU A 136 4.04 1.00 -19.52
C LEU A 136 4.04 1.72 -20.88
N PRO A 137 3.90 1.00 -22.01
CA PRO A 137 3.86 1.61 -23.34
C PRO A 137 2.67 2.56 -23.52
N ASP A 138 2.87 3.67 -24.23
CA ASP A 138 1.83 4.67 -24.47
C ASP A 138 0.61 4.10 -25.23
N ASP A 139 0.81 3.15 -26.13
CA ASP A 139 -0.27 2.49 -26.87
C ASP A 139 -1.20 1.64 -25.97
N ALA A 140 -0.78 1.34 -24.74
CA ALA A 140 -1.60 0.62 -23.77
C ALA A 140 -2.62 1.51 -23.05
N LEU A 141 -2.49 2.83 -23.05
CA LEU A 141 -3.29 3.75 -22.21
C LEU A 141 -4.80 3.60 -22.39
N HIS A 142 -5.24 3.41 -23.63
CA HIS A 142 -6.67 3.30 -23.99
C HIS A 142 -7.15 1.84 -24.09
N ARG A 143 -6.26 0.87 -23.88
CA ARG A 143 -6.65 -0.55 -23.88
C ARG A 143 -7.43 -0.90 -22.62
N PRO A 144 -8.36 -1.86 -22.68
CA PRO A 144 -8.97 -2.43 -21.49
C PRO A 144 -7.92 -3.23 -20.71
N VAL A 145 -7.94 -3.16 -19.39
CA VAL A 145 -6.89 -3.74 -18.53
C VAL A 145 -6.76 -5.26 -18.67
N HIS A 146 -7.84 -5.97 -19.02
CA HIS A 146 -7.80 -7.42 -19.22
C HIS A 146 -7.00 -7.86 -20.46
N ALA A 147 -6.70 -6.94 -21.37
CA ALA A 147 -5.85 -7.20 -22.55
C ALA A 147 -4.34 -7.07 -22.25
N LEU A 148 -4.00 -6.68 -21.02
CA LEU A 148 -2.62 -6.49 -20.57
C LEU A 148 -2.04 -7.79 -20.00
N SER A 149 -0.70 -7.95 -20.11
CA SER A 149 0.02 -8.97 -19.36
C SER A 149 -0.08 -8.71 -17.85
N ILE A 150 0.16 -9.74 -17.03
CA ILE A 150 0.13 -9.63 -15.55
C ILE A 150 1.08 -8.54 -15.05
N GLY A 151 2.30 -8.47 -15.59
CA GLY A 151 3.27 -7.43 -15.22
C GLY A 151 2.81 -6.02 -15.61
N GLN A 152 2.11 -5.86 -16.74
CA GLN A 152 1.52 -4.59 -17.13
C GLN A 152 0.35 -4.21 -16.20
N GLN A 153 -0.53 -5.15 -15.86
CA GLN A 153 -1.62 -4.92 -14.90
C GLN A 153 -1.09 -4.48 -13.53
N GLN A 154 0.00 -5.09 -13.07
CA GLN A 154 0.67 -4.69 -11.84
C GLN A 154 1.15 -3.23 -11.87
N ARG A 155 1.75 -2.80 -12.99
CA ARG A 155 2.21 -1.41 -13.18
C ARG A 155 1.03 -0.43 -13.17
N VAL A 156 -0.10 -0.79 -13.77
CA VAL A 156 -1.35 -0.02 -13.70
C VAL A 156 -1.85 0.09 -12.26
N ALA A 157 -1.83 -1.00 -11.50
CA ALA A 157 -2.23 -0.99 -10.09
C ALA A 157 -1.30 -0.11 -9.22
N ALA A 158 0.00 -0.12 -9.50
CA ALA A 158 0.96 0.78 -8.85
C ALA A 158 0.70 2.25 -9.22
N ALA A 159 0.51 2.58 -10.49
CA ALA A 159 0.16 3.94 -10.93
C ALA A 159 -1.12 4.43 -10.25
N ARG A 160 -2.17 3.60 -10.17
CA ARG A 160 -3.40 3.92 -9.46
C ARG A 160 -3.19 4.17 -7.96
N ALA A 161 -2.27 3.42 -7.33
CA ALA A 161 -1.95 3.62 -5.93
C ALA A 161 -1.18 4.92 -5.69
N LEU A 162 -0.31 5.31 -6.62
CA LEU A 162 0.59 6.46 -6.51
C LEU A 162 -0.06 7.79 -6.94
N ILE A 163 -1.12 7.75 -7.76
CA ILE A 163 -1.73 8.99 -8.28
C ILE A 163 -2.22 9.90 -7.15
N GLY A 164 -1.91 11.18 -7.27
CA GLY A 164 -2.22 12.19 -6.25
C GLY A 164 -1.29 12.14 -5.04
N SER A 165 -0.09 11.57 -5.21
CA SER A 165 1.03 11.61 -4.25
C SER A 165 0.60 11.28 -2.82
N PRO A 166 0.12 10.07 -2.54
CA PRO A 166 -0.30 9.68 -1.19
C PRO A 166 0.90 9.65 -0.25
N PRO A 167 0.80 10.19 0.98
CA PRO A 167 1.89 10.16 1.95
C PRO A 167 2.26 8.74 2.44
N LEU A 168 1.35 7.77 2.30
CA LEU A 168 1.59 6.38 2.65
C LEU A 168 1.11 5.45 1.53
N VAL A 169 2.02 4.60 1.05
CA VAL A 169 1.75 3.52 0.09
C VAL A 169 1.87 2.17 0.81
N ILE A 170 0.85 1.35 0.68
CA ILE A 170 0.79 -0.02 1.18
C ILE A 170 0.76 -0.96 -0.02
N ALA A 171 1.68 -1.93 -0.06
CA ALA A 171 1.76 -2.92 -1.11
C ALA A 171 1.67 -4.33 -0.50
N ASP A 172 0.56 -5.01 -0.78
CA ASP A 172 0.26 -6.36 -0.26
C ASP A 172 0.63 -7.41 -1.31
N GLU A 173 1.76 -8.06 -1.13
CA GLU A 173 2.31 -9.10 -2.01
C GLU A 173 2.28 -8.73 -3.52
N PRO A 174 2.64 -7.51 -3.90
CA PRO A 174 2.36 -7.00 -5.24
C PRO A 174 3.15 -7.71 -6.34
N THR A 175 4.21 -8.45 -5.99
CA THR A 175 5.11 -9.12 -6.94
C THR A 175 4.91 -10.63 -7.02
N SER A 176 3.89 -11.19 -6.35
CA SER A 176 3.67 -12.64 -6.28
C SER A 176 3.48 -13.32 -7.65
N ALA A 177 3.01 -12.59 -8.64
CA ALA A 177 2.72 -13.10 -9.99
C ALA A 177 3.85 -12.85 -11.02
N LEU A 178 5.00 -12.29 -10.59
CA LEU A 178 6.14 -11.97 -11.46
C LEU A 178 7.29 -12.97 -11.30
N ASP A 179 8.10 -13.11 -12.34
CA ASP A 179 9.43 -13.72 -12.28
C ASP A 179 10.44 -12.83 -11.56
N THR A 180 11.60 -13.38 -11.19
CA THR A 180 12.60 -12.74 -10.33
C THR A 180 13.14 -11.42 -10.91
N ASP A 181 13.43 -11.36 -12.21
CA ASP A 181 14.01 -10.18 -12.84
C ASP A 181 13.00 -9.03 -12.89
N ASN A 182 11.77 -9.34 -13.27
CA ASN A 182 10.67 -8.39 -13.30
C ASN A 182 10.27 -7.86 -11.91
N ARG A 183 10.39 -8.70 -10.85
CA ARG A 183 10.16 -8.27 -9.45
C ARG A 183 11.13 -7.18 -9.04
N THR A 184 12.43 -7.40 -9.26
CA THR A 184 13.48 -6.44 -8.88
C THR A 184 13.33 -5.12 -9.64
N ALA A 185 13.08 -5.19 -10.96
CA ALA A 185 12.85 -4.00 -11.77
C ALA A 185 11.63 -3.20 -11.30
N PHE A 186 10.51 -3.88 -11.04
CA PHE A 186 9.29 -3.24 -10.53
C PHE A 186 9.51 -2.55 -9.19
N ILE A 187 10.20 -3.20 -8.23
CA ILE A 187 10.46 -2.63 -6.90
C ILE A 187 11.32 -1.37 -7.02
N LYS A 188 12.33 -1.35 -7.89
CA LYS A 188 13.17 -0.17 -8.14
C LYS A 188 12.33 1.00 -8.65
N LEU A 189 11.48 0.76 -9.66
CA LEU A 189 10.58 1.79 -10.20
C LEU A 189 9.61 2.32 -9.12
N LEU A 190 9.06 1.43 -8.30
CA LEU A 190 8.19 1.80 -7.19
C LEU A 190 8.93 2.67 -6.15
N PHE A 191 10.18 2.33 -5.85
CA PHE A 191 11.02 3.11 -4.94
C PHE A 191 11.30 4.50 -5.49
N GLU A 192 11.73 4.59 -6.76
CA GLU A 192 12.02 5.85 -7.42
C GLU A 192 10.82 6.79 -7.40
N GLU A 193 9.63 6.26 -7.70
CA GLU A 193 8.43 7.07 -7.70
C GLU A 193 7.98 7.47 -6.28
N CYS A 194 8.10 6.57 -5.29
CA CYS A 194 7.84 6.92 -3.90
C CYS A 194 8.79 8.02 -3.41
N ASP A 195 10.06 7.98 -3.80
CA ASP A 195 11.04 9.02 -3.42
C ASP A 195 10.72 10.37 -4.07
N LYS A 196 10.39 10.38 -5.36
CA LYS A 196 9.97 11.61 -6.08
C LYS A 196 8.77 12.27 -5.41
N GLN A 197 7.84 11.46 -4.89
CA GLN A 197 6.61 11.95 -4.25
C GLN A 197 6.76 12.19 -2.74
N GLY A 198 7.87 11.78 -2.11
CA GLY A 198 8.05 11.81 -0.66
C GLY A 198 7.17 10.81 0.09
N SER A 199 6.70 9.76 -0.57
CA SER A 199 5.82 8.74 0.02
C SER A 199 6.58 7.77 0.91
N THR A 200 5.95 7.35 2.01
CA THR A 200 6.40 6.23 2.84
C THR A 200 5.86 4.94 2.24
N LEU A 201 6.67 3.88 2.17
CA LEU A 201 6.27 2.60 1.60
C LEU A 201 6.30 1.49 2.65
N ILE A 202 5.16 0.80 2.81
CA ILE A 202 5.05 -0.47 3.52
C ILE A 202 4.82 -1.56 2.48
N PHE A 203 5.78 -2.46 2.36
CA PHE A 203 5.75 -3.56 1.41
C PHE A 203 5.67 -4.89 2.17
N VAL A 204 4.63 -5.65 1.91
CA VAL A 204 4.42 -6.95 2.54
C VAL A 204 4.71 -8.05 1.55
N SER A 205 5.57 -8.99 1.93
CA SER A 205 5.82 -10.20 1.15
C SER A 205 6.35 -11.34 2.04
N HIS A 206 6.22 -12.55 1.55
CA HIS A 206 6.86 -13.74 2.13
C HIS A 206 8.12 -14.17 1.36
N ASP A 207 8.48 -13.46 0.28
CA ASP A 207 9.64 -13.78 -0.57
C ASP A 207 10.94 -13.25 0.06
N PRO A 208 11.84 -14.14 0.55
CA PRO A 208 13.08 -13.72 1.20
C PRO A 208 14.08 -13.07 0.24
N TYR A 209 13.98 -13.31 -1.08
CA TYR A 209 14.87 -12.71 -2.07
C TYR A 209 14.65 -11.20 -2.22
N LEU A 210 13.55 -10.67 -1.75
CA LEU A 210 13.25 -9.24 -1.81
C LEU A 210 13.81 -8.47 -0.60
N GLU A 211 14.06 -9.14 0.52
CA GLU A 211 14.54 -8.49 1.76
C GLU A 211 15.77 -7.61 1.57
N PRO A 212 16.83 -8.05 0.83
CA PRO A 212 18.03 -7.24 0.66
C PRO A 212 17.81 -5.92 -0.11
N LEU A 213 16.68 -5.76 -0.79
CA LEU A 213 16.35 -4.53 -1.51
C LEU A 213 15.87 -3.42 -0.57
N PHE A 214 15.41 -3.77 0.63
CA PHE A 214 14.80 -2.82 1.56
C PHE A 214 15.78 -2.39 2.67
N PRO A 215 15.84 -1.10 2.99
CA PRO A 215 16.71 -0.59 4.05
C PRO A 215 16.24 -0.99 5.45
N ARG A 216 14.98 -1.41 5.59
CA ARG A 216 14.36 -1.82 6.85
C ARG A 216 13.46 -3.03 6.65
N VAL A 217 13.70 -4.07 7.46
CA VAL A 217 12.93 -5.31 7.45
C VAL A 217 12.34 -5.56 8.83
N GLU A 218 11.04 -5.78 8.89
CA GLU A 218 10.32 -6.15 10.09
C GLU A 218 9.76 -7.57 9.95
N ASN A 219 10.02 -8.41 10.93
CA ASN A 219 9.45 -9.75 10.97
C ASN A 219 8.19 -9.75 11.84
N LEU A 220 7.03 -9.83 11.21
CA LEU A 220 5.75 -9.78 11.92
C LEU A 220 5.59 -10.91 12.92
N GLN A 221 6.14 -12.10 12.64
CA GLN A 221 6.10 -13.21 13.58
C GLN A 221 6.88 -12.93 14.87
N GLN A 222 8.00 -12.21 14.77
CA GLN A 222 8.80 -11.81 15.93
C GLN A 222 8.18 -10.62 16.68
N LEU A 223 7.54 -9.71 15.96
CA LEU A 223 6.83 -8.57 16.55
C LEU A 223 5.52 -8.99 17.24
N ASN A 224 4.86 -10.03 16.75
CA ASN A 224 3.59 -10.49 17.24
C ASN A 224 3.79 -11.48 18.41
N ARG A 225 3.49 -11.05 19.63
CA ARG A 225 3.63 -11.89 20.85
C ARG A 225 2.82 -13.20 20.79
N ARG A 226 1.78 -13.27 19.94
CA ARG A 226 0.93 -14.46 19.77
C ARG A 226 1.50 -15.49 18.81
N ALA A 227 2.46 -15.14 17.97
CA ALA A 227 3.06 -16.07 17.00
C ALA A 227 4.10 -17.03 17.64
N SER A 228 4.29 -16.95 18.95
CA SER A 228 5.29 -17.73 19.71
C SER A 228 4.70 -18.95 20.44
N CYS A 229 3.45 -19.34 20.14
CA CYS A 229 2.81 -20.55 20.71
C CYS A 229 2.64 -21.62 19.64
#